data_c5ecccdcfb8a0c503640bd416f90fa05
#
_entry.id   c5ecccdcfb8a0c503640bd416f90fa05
#
_cell.length_a   1.000
_cell.length_b   1.000
_cell.length_c   1.000
_cell.angle_alpha   90.00
_cell.angle_beta   90.00
_cell.angle_gamma   90.00
#
_symmetry.space_group_name_H-M   'P 1'
#
loop_
_entity.id
_entity.type
_entity.pdbx_description
1 polymer ?
#
loop_
_entity_poly.entity_id
_entity_poly.type
_entity_poly.pdbx_seq_one_letter_code
_entity_poly.pdbx_strand_id
1 'polypeptide(L)'
;VGTISDGSGCFNINSLVIFKDGNFIENPKSIAAYSKLLELMEVDNNLINESADQIIDWIDRDTLQRANGLEDYYYTGPLHNPREYSGMRLLISIDELKSIPAVRGINWNIYEDNFCALPIASNISININTLDQNDTYLLASIFPNIDLNDAAYIIDNIPKDGFDNFDNFSRTFPELDFESPNGNIDYKSKVFNTKIDIYHEDFQSSSQSIIMYENNKNGFIVARIYNGI
;
A
#
# COMPACT_ATOMS: atom_id res chain seq x y z
N VAL A 1 5.86 -9.50 -25.30
CA VAL A 1 5.81 -8.05 -24.93
C VAL A 1 6.18 -7.93 -23.47
N GLY A 2 6.92 -6.90 -23.09
CA GLY A 2 7.28 -6.63 -21.70
C GLY A 2 6.97 -5.19 -21.34
N THR A 3 6.48 -4.97 -20.11
CA THR A 3 6.28 -3.64 -19.52
C THR A 3 6.98 -3.57 -18.17
N ILE A 4 7.41 -2.37 -17.79
CA ILE A 4 7.95 -2.04 -16.48
C ILE A 4 7.32 -0.72 -16.04
N SER A 5 6.88 -0.66 -14.80
CA SER A 5 6.31 0.55 -14.19
C SER A 5 6.83 0.71 -12.75
N ASP A 6 6.69 1.89 -12.20
CA ASP A 6 6.89 2.09 -10.75
C ASP A 6 5.89 1.24 -9.97
N GLY A 7 6.33 0.60 -8.92
CA GLY A 7 5.52 -0.26 -8.06
C GLY A 7 5.11 0.40 -6.74
N SER A 8 5.41 1.70 -6.55
CA SER A 8 5.09 2.46 -5.34
C SER A 8 3.90 3.42 -5.50
N GLY A 9 3.20 3.42 -6.66
CA GLY A 9 1.95 4.16 -6.89
C GLY A 9 0.74 3.48 -6.24
N CYS A 10 0.88 2.93 -5.04
CA CYS A 10 -0.19 2.27 -4.29
C CYS A 10 0.06 2.41 -2.79
N PHE A 11 -0.99 2.33 -1.98
CA PHE A 11 -0.84 2.24 -0.53
C PHE A 11 -0.39 0.82 -0.16
N ASN A 12 0.86 0.68 0.29
CA ASN A 12 1.33 -0.62 0.77
C ASN A 12 0.65 -0.98 2.09
N ILE A 13 -0.27 -1.95 2.07
CA ILE A 13 -1.04 -2.36 3.26
C ILE A 13 -0.15 -2.89 4.39
N ASN A 14 0.98 -3.49 4.07
CA ASN A 14 1.97 -3.94 5.05
C ASN A 14 2.67 -2.80 5.80
N SER A 15 2.51 -1.55 5.35
CA SER A 15 3.03 -0.37 6.07
C SER A 15 2.26 -0.04 7.35
N LEU A 16 1.07 -0.64 7.57
CA LEU A 16 0.34 -0.50 8.85
C LEU A 16 1.13 -1.05 10.03
N VAL A 17 2.15 -1.86 9.76
CA VAL A 17 3.08 -2.36 10.77
C VAL A 17 4.52 -1.97 10.45
N ILE A 18 5.36 -1.92 11.49
CA ILE A 18 6.83 -1.88 11.39
C ILE A 18 7.42 -3.09 12.09
N PHE A 19 8.55 -3.60 11.56
CA PHE A 19 9.27 -4.71 12.20
C PHE A 19 10.27 -4.16 13.21
N LYS A 20 10.07 -4.48 14.50
CA LYS A 20 10.92 -4.03 15.59
C LYS A 20 11.08 -5.14 16.63
N ASP A 21 12.31 -5.35 17.07
CA ASP A 21 12.66 -6.32 18.13
C ASP A 21 12.12 -7.75 17.89
N GLY A 22 12.04 -8.17 16.61
CA GLY A 22 11.55 -9.48 16.22
C GLY A 22 10.04 -9.61 16.01
N ASN A 23 9.28 -8.54 16.26
CA ASN A 23 7.82 -8.51 16.13
C ASN A 23 7.35 -7.44 15.13
N PHE A 24 6.15 -7.65 14.60
CA PHE A 24 5.42 -6.59 13.92
C PHE A 24 4.64 -5.79 14.97
N ILE A 25 4.82 -4.48 14.97
CA ILE A 25 4.09 -3.55 15.83
C ILE A 25 3.39 -2.50 14.96
N GLU A 26 2.34 -1.89 15.47
CA GLU A 26 1.61 -0.84 14.76
C GLU A 26 2.51 0.31 14.31
N ASN A 27 2.13 0.91 13.17
CA ASN A 27 2.76 2.09 12.61
C ASN A 27 1.77 3.26 12.61
N PRO A 28 1.77 4.11 13.65
CA PRO A 28 0.77 5.17 13.80
C PRO A 28 0.72 6.14 12.61
N LYS A 29 1.87 6.42 11.97
CA LYS A 29 1.91 7.30 10.79
C LYS A 29 1.18 6.69 9.61
N SER A 30 1.48 5.45 9.27
CA SER A 30 0.82 4.78 8.15
C SER A 30 -0.65 4.47 8.46
N ILE A 31 -1.01 4.23 9.73
CA ILE A 31 -2.43 4.12 10.16
C ILE A 31 -3.16 5.45 9.90
N ALA A 32 -2.55 6.60 10.24
CA ALA A 32 -3.14 7.91 9.95
C ALA A 32 -3.30 8.16 8.44
N ALA A 33 -2.32 7.77 7.63
CA ALA A 33 -2.43 7.86 6.17
C ALA A 33 -3.54 6.92 5.62
N TYR A 34 -3.63 5.69 6.14
CA TYR A 34 -4.67 4.72 5.79
C TYR A 34 -6.07 5.26 6.10
N SER A 35 -6.24 5.78 7.32
CA SER A 35 -7.52 6.36 7.74
C SER A 35 -7.92 7.51 6.84
N LYS A 36 -7.00 8.46 6.59
CA LYS A 36 -7.27 9.60 5.70
C LYS A 36 -7.60 9.15 4.28
N LEU A 37 -6.91 8.15 3.73
CA LEU A 37 -7.19 7.61 2.40
C LEU A 37 -8.63 7.10 2.30
N LEU A 38 -9.06 6.28 3.27
CA LEU A 38 -10.41 5.73 3.28
C LEU A 38 -11.48 6.78 3.60
N GLU A 39 -11.20 7.76 4.47
CA GLU A 39 -12.08 8.90 4.73
C GLU A 39 -12.33 9.72 3.46
N LEU A 40 -11.28 10.02 2.69
CA LEU A 40 -11.39 10.71 1.41
C LEU A 40 -12.22 9.93 0.38
N MET A 41 -12.26 8.59 0.51
CA MET A 41 -13.08 7.68 -0.29
C MET A 41 -14.48 7.42 0.33
N GLU A 42 -14.88 8.23 1.30
CA GLU A 42 -16.20 8.20 1.95
C GLU A 42 -16.54 6.88 2.67
N VAL A 43 -15.52 6.15 3.14
CA VAL A 43 -15.72 4.95 3.96
C VAL A 43 -16.14 5.36 5.38
N ASP A 44 -17.04 4.58 6.00
CA ASP A 44 -17.48 4.82 7.38
C ASP A 44 -16.33 4.69 8.38
N ASN A 45 -16.22 5.65 9.31
CA ASN A 45 -15.12 5.70 10.28
C ASN A 45 -15.02 4.48 11.20
N ASN A 46 -16.13 3.81 11.51
CA ASN A 46 -16.08 2.59 12.31
C ASN A 46 -15.42 1.47 11.51
N LEU A 47 -15.78 1.32 10.22
CA LEU A 47 -15.15 0.33 9.34
C LEU A 47 -13.66 0.62 9.11
N ILE A 48 -13.28 1.90 9.02
CA ILE A 48 -11.86 2.29 8.91
C ILE A 48 -11.07 1.79 10.13
N ASN A 49 -11.55 2.09 11.34
CA ASN A 49 -10.88 1.68 12.57
C ASN A 49 -10.87 0.15 12.75
N GLU A 50 -12.00 -0.50 12.49
CA GLU A 50 -12.11 -1.95 12.55
C GLU A 50 -11.18 -2.63 11.54
N SER A 51 -11.12 -2.14 10.29
CA SER A 51 -10.27 -2.73 9.27
C SER A 51 -8.78 -2.56 9.59
N ALA A 52 -8.38 -1.40 10.10
CA ALA A 52 -6.99 -1.17 10.51
C ALA A 52 -6.56 -2.14 11.63
N ASP A 53 -7.36 -2.24 12.71
CA ASP A 53 -7.08 -3.14 13.84
C ASP A 53 -7.04 -4.60 13.38
N GLN A 54 -8.03 -5.05 12.58
CA GLN A 54 -8.09 -6.43 12.10
C GLN A 54 -6.96 -6.79 11.12
N ILE A 55 -6.52 -5.85 10.28
CA ILE A 55 -5.37 -6.08 9.38
C ILE A 55 -4.07 -6.20 10.19
N ILE A 56 -3.90 -5.40 11.24
CA ILE A 56 -2.70 -5.45 12.07
C ILE A 56 -2.65 -6.77 12.85
N ASP A 57 -3.76 -7.20 13.49
CA ASP A 57 -3.87 -8.50 14.17
C ASP A 57 -3.68 -9.69 13.20
N TRP A 58 -4.08 -9.54 11.92
CA TRP A 58 -3.80 -10.55 10.90
C TRP A 58 -2.31 -10.73 10.61
N ILE A 59 -1.54 -9.64 10.71
CA ILE A 59 -0.11 -9.61 10.36
C ILE A 59 0.80 -9.94 11.54
N ASP A 60 0.47 -9.44 12.73
CA ASP A 60 1.34 -9.58 13.90
C ASP A 60 1.40 -11.04 14.39
N ARG A 61 2.24 -11.29 15.40
CA ARG A 61 2.55 -12.65 15.82
C ARG A 61 2.14 -12.92 17.27
N ASP A 62 1.54 -11.95 17.88
CA ASP A 62 1.05 -12.16 19.24
C ASP A 62 -0.42 -12.62 19.23
N THR A 63 -1.08 -12.67 20.36
CA THR A 63 -2.48 -13.09 20.50
C THR A 63 -3.28 -12.04 21.27
N LEU A 64 -2.77 -10.81 21.29
CA LEU A 64 -3.36 -9.70 22.03
C LEU A 64 -4.25 -8.89 21.10
N GLN A 65 -5.51 -9.25 21.08
CA GLN A 65 -6.52 -8.59 20.26
C GLN A 65 -6.54 -7.07 20.52
N ARG A 66 -6.51 -6.29 19.44
CA ARG A 66 -6.75 -4.86 19.46
C ARG A 66 -8.20 -4.54 19.78
N ALA A 67 -8.51 -3.26 20.04
CA ALA A 67 -9.85 -2.83 20.44
C ALA A 67 -10.96 -3.32 19.50
N ASN A 68 -10.72 -3.28 18.19
CA ASN A 68 -11.65 -3.75 17.16
C ASN A 68 -11.03 -4.89 16.33
N GLY A 69 -9.94 -5.48 16.81
CA GLY A 69 -9.18 -6.50 16.11
C GLY A 69 -9.78 -7.89 16.23
N LEU A 70 -9.18 -8.85 15.54
CA LEU A 70 -9.61 -10.26 15.52
C LEU A 70 -8.38 -11.16 15.43
N GLU A 71 -8.33 -12.14 16.33
CA GLU A 71 -7.26 -13.12 16.43
C GLU A 71 -7.66 -14.51 15.91
N ASP A 72 -6.74 -15.46 15.90
CA ASP A 72 -6.95 -16.85 15.45
C ASP A 72 -8.21 -17.51 15.99
N TYR A 73 -8.62 -17.22 17.23
CA TYR A 73 -9.84 -17.79 17.81
C TYR A 73 -11.10 -17.43 17.00
N TYR A 74 -11.12 -16.26 16.35
CA TYR A 74 -12.21 -15.88 15.46
C TYR A 74 -12.12 -16.65 14.15
N TYR A 75 -10.98 -16.64 13.50
CA TYR A 75 -10.78 -17.22 12.17
C TYR A 75 -10.91 -18.76 12.17
N THR A 76 -10.49 -19.42 13.24
CA THR A 76 -10.69 -20.87 13.44
C THR A 76 -12.06 -21.23 14.01
N GLY A 77 -12.81 -20.24 14.48
CA GLY A 77 -14.11 -20.41 15.13
C GLY A 77 -15.26 -20.63 14.15
N PRO A 78 -16.48 -20.88 14.70
CA PRO A 78 -17.66 -21.19 13.89
C PRO A 78 -18.24 -19.97 13.17
N LEU A 79 -17.85 -18.75 13.54
CA LEU A 79 -18.35 -17.51 12.93
C LEU A 79 -17.60 -17.16 11.63
N HIS A 80 -16.46 -17.77 11.37
CA HIS A 80 -15.67 -17.57 10.16
C HIS A 80 -15.79 -18.77 9.21
N ASN A 81 -16.08 -18.50 7.92
CA ASN A 81 -16.23 -19.54 6.91
C ASN A 81 -15.65 -19.09 5.56
N PRO A 82 -14.70 -19.81 4.96
CA PRO A 82 -14.08 -21.03 5.51
C PRO A 82 -13.22 -20.74 6.75
N ARG A 83 -13.03 -21.74 7.60
CA ARG A 83 -12.10 -21.63 8.74
C ARG A 83 -10.67 -21.53 8.23
N GLU A 84 -9.92 -20.60 8.76
CA GLU A 84 -8.53 -20.35 8.40
C GLU A 84 -7.73 -19.86 9.62
N TYR A 85 -6.46 -19.60 9.46
CA TYR A 85 -5.60 -18.99 10.47
C TYR A 85 -5.20 -17.60 10.02
N SER A 86 -4.97 -16.68 10.96
CA SER A 86 -4.36 -15.39 10.67
C SER A 86 -3.00 -15.57 10.00
N GLY A 87 -2.56 -14.60 9.24
CA GLY A 87 -1.32 -14.71 8.46
C GLY A 87 -0.07 -14.82 9.32
N MET A 88 -0.03 -14.14 10.48
CA MET A 88 1.15 -13.98 11.37
C MET A 88 2.42 -13.58 10.61
N ARG A 89 2.24 -12.89 9.49
CA ARG A 89 3.27 -12.42 8.56
C ARG A 89 2.71 -11.27 7.72
N LEU A 90 3.59 -10.58 7.02
CA LEU A 90 3.17 -9.62 6.01
C LEU A 90 2.28 -10.30 4.95
N LEU A 91 1.27 -9.57 4.47
CA LEU A 91 0.45 -10.02 3.35
C LEU A 91 1.32 -10.17 2.11
N ILE A 92 1.07 -11.23 1.35
CA ILE A 92 1.72 -11.52 0.05
C ILE A 92 0.88 -10.97 -1.09
N SER A 93 -0.45 -10.94 -0.89
CA SER A 93 -1.42 -10.41 -1.86
C SER A 93 -2.49 -9.62 -1.13
N ILE A 94 -3.00 -8.57 -1.77
CA ILE A 94 -4.17 -7.84 -1.25
C ILE A 94 -5.41 -8.73 -1.16
N ASP A 95 -5.49 -9.82 -1.93
CA ASP A 95 -6.61 -10.76 -1.86
C ASP A 95 -6.76 -11.43 -0.49
N GLU A 96 -5.70 -11.50 0.32
CA GLU A 96 -5.78 -11.98 1.70
C GLU A 96 -6.69 -11.11 2.57
N LEU A 97 -6.84 -9.83 2.22
CA LEU A 97 -7.76 -8.91 2.91
C LEU A 97 -9.23 -9.36 2.81
N LYS A 98 -9.58 -10.19 1.82
CA LYS A 98 -10.93 -10.77 1.68
C LYS A 98 -11.29 -11.72 2.84
N SER A 99 -10.29 -12.21 3.58
CA SER A 99 -10.50 -12.99 4.80
C SER A 99 -10.91 -12.12 5.99
N ILE A 100 -10.65 -10.82 5.95
CA ILE A 100 -10.85 -9.89 7.07
C ILE A 100 -12.27 -9.33 7.06
N PRO A 101 -13.08 -9.55 8.13
CA PRO A 101 -14.49 -9.18 8.16
C PRO A 101 -14.78 -7.71 7.91
N ALA A 102 -14.05 -6.79 8.56
CA ALA A 102 -14.25 -5.36 8.37
C ALA A 102 -13.95 -4.92 6.93
N VAL A 103 -12.94 -5.50 6.29
CA VAL A 103 -12.62 -5.23 4.87
C VAL A 103 -13.75 -5.66 3.95
N ARG A 104 -14.43 -6.78 4.26
CA ARG A 104 -15.62 -7.21 3.49
C ARG A 104 -16.78 -6.23 3.56
N GLY A 105 -16.82 -5.36 4.56
CA GLY A 105 -17.79 -4.28 4.71
C GLY A 105 -17.50 -3.06 3.82
N ILE A 106 -16.31 -2.98 3.24
CA ILE A 106 -15.85 -1.89 2.39
C ILE A 106 -15.94 -2.34 0.92
N ASN A 107 -16.25 -1.42 0.01
CA ASN A 107 -16.25 -1.72 -1.42
C ASN A 107 -14.87 -2.21 -1.86
N TRP A 108 -14.81 -3.45 -2.37
CA TRP A 108 -13.55 -4.08 -2.77
C TRP A 108 -12.74 -3.29 -3.80
N ASN A 109 -13.40 -2.58 -4.72
CA ASN A 109 -12.70 -1.76 -5.72
C ASN A 109 -11.78 -0.72 -5.09
N ILE A 110 -12.11 -0.21 -3.89
CA ILE A 110 -11.24 0.71 -3.15
C ILE A 110 -9.88 0.05 -2.87
N TYR A 111 -9.88 -1.21 -2.44
CA TYR A 111 -8.63 -1.94 -2.19
C TYR A 111 -7.92 -2.35 -3.47
N GLU A 112 -8.65 -2.86 -4.45
CA GLU A 112 -8.09 -3.34 -5.73
C GLU A 112 -7.39 -2.22 -6.51
N ASP A 113 -7.96 -1.01 -6.51
CA ASP A 113 -7.45 0.11 -7.28
C ASP A 113 -6.34 0.91 -6.55
N ASN A 114 -6.32 0.90 -5.20
CA ASN A 114 -5.47 1.82 -4.45
C ASN A 114 -4.42 1.14 -3.58
N PHE A 115 -4.52 -0.16 -3.33
CA PHE A 115 -3.65 -0.85 -2.38
C PHE A 115 -2.78 -1.93 -3.03
N CYS A 116 -1.66 -2.20 -2.42
CA CYS A 116 -0.75 -3.30 -2.76
C CYS A 116 -0.20 -3.97 -1.50
N ALA A 117 0.38 -5.16 -1.66
CA ALA A 117 1.05 -5.91 -0.61
C ALA A 117 2.54 -6.06 -0.95
N LEU A 118 3.32 -5.00 -0.73
CA LEU A 118 4.77 -5.06 -0.86
C LEU A 118 5.37 -5.68 0.41
N PRO A 119 6.42 -6.49 0.33
CA PRO A 119 7.03 -7.15 1.50
C PRO A 119 7.90 -6.17 2.32
N ILE A 120 7.34 -5.02 2.67
CA ILE A 120 8.00 -3.91 3.36
C ILE A 120 7.15 -3.50 4.55
N ALA A 121 7.67 -3.72 5.76
CA ALA A 121 7.09 -3.25 7.03
C ALA A 121 7.82 -1.97 7.48
N SER A 122 7.44 -0.84 6.93
CA SER A 122 7.99 0.50 7.22
C SER A 122 6.94 1.56 6.96
N ASN A 123 7.26 2.83 7.22
CA ASN A 123 6.36 3.92 6.80
C ASN A 123 6.03 3.78 5.31
N ILE A 124 4.77 4.08 4.97
CA ILE A 124 4.39 4.19 3.57
C ILE A 124 5.32 5.17 2.84
N SER A 125 5.70 4.83 1.63
CA SER A 125 6.57 5.66 0.78
C SER A 125 6.05 5.63 -0.64
N ILE A 126 5.90 6.81 -1.24
CA ILE A 126 5.46 6.99 -2.62
C ILE A 126 6.51 7.77 -3.42
N ASN A 127 6.63 7.49 -4.70
CA ASN A 127 7.49 8.27 -5.59
C ASN A 127 6.66 9.37 -6.25
N ILE A 128 6.86 10.63 -5.81
CA ILE A 128 6.11 11.78 -6.31
C ILE A 128 6.23 11.96 -7.84
N ASN A 129 7.35 11.57 -8.43
CA ASN A 129 7.64 11.78 -9.85
C ASN A 129 6.92 10.80 -10.79
N THR A 130 6.26 9.78 -10.26
CA THR A 130 5.56 8.76 -11.05
C THR A 130 4.06 8.74 -10.82
N LEU A 131 3.55 9.64 -9.98
CA LEU A 131 2.13 9.78 -9.72
C LEU A 131 1.39 10.38 -10.91
N ASP A 132 0.17 9.92 -11.12
CA ASP A 132 -0.78 10.49 -12.07
C ASP A 132 -2.11 10.86 -11.38
N GLN A 133 -3.09 11.34 -12.14
CA GLN A 133 -4.37 11.80 -11.58
C GLN A 133 -5.18 10.70 -10.85
N ASN A 134 -4.89 9.42 -11.11
CA ASN A 134 -5.50 8.32 -10.36
C ASN A 134 -4.95 8.22 -8.93
N ASP A 135 -3.74 8.76 -8.70
CA ASP A 135 -3.03 8.71 -7.41
C ASP A 135 -3.37 9.90 -6.48
N THR A 136 -4.33 10.75 -6.86
CA THR A 136 -4.72 11.96 -6.11
C THR A 136 -5.07 11.64 -4.65
N TYR A 137 -5.87 10.60 -4.42
CA TYR A 137 -6.25 10.15 -3.07
C TYR A 137 -5.04 9.67 -2.27
N LEU A 138 -4.15 8.93 -2.90
CA LEU A 138 -2.92 8.43 -2.29
C LEU A 138 -2.03 9.59 -1.86
N LEU A 139 -1.77 10.57 -2.73
CA LEU A 139 -0.96 11.74 -2.40
C LEU A 139 -1.57 12.55 -1.26
N ALA A 140 -2.89 12.83 -1.33
CA ALA A 140 -3.60 13.57 -0.28
C ALA A 140 -3.53 12.87 1.08
N SER A 141 -3.50 11.52 1.12
CA SER A 141 -3.42 10.76 2.37
C SER A 141 -2.08 10.91 3.10
N ILE A 142 -1.00 11.16 2.36
CA ILE A 142 0.35 11.28 2.93
C ILE A 142 0.53 12.57 3.74
N PHE A 143 -0.11 13.65 3.33
CA PHE A 143 0.01 14.95 4.00
C PHE A 143 -1.29 15.31 4.74
N PRO A 144 -1.25 15.55 6.06
CA PRO A 144 -2.45 15.87 6.83
C PRO A 144 -3.23 17.09 6.30
N ASN A 145 -2.51 18.12 5.83
CA ASN A 145 -3.05 19.43 5.44
C ASN A 145 -3.26 19.59 3.91
N ILE A 146 -3.06 18.56 3.12
CA ILE A 146 -3.30 18.56 1.67
C ILE A 146 -4.66 17.91 1.36
N ASP A 147 -5.53 18.63 0.67
CA ASP A 147 -6.81 18.09 0.20
C ASP A 147 -6.70 17.49 -1.23
N LEU A 148 -7.84 17.02 -1.77
CA LEU A 148 -7.84 16.41 -3.11
C LEU A 148 -7.54 17.43 -4.23
N ASN A 149 -7.94 18.69 -4.07
CA ASN A 149 -7.65 19.73 -5.06
C ASN A 149 -6.17 20.08 -5.05
N ASP A 150 -5.59 20.20 -3.86
CA ASP A 150 -4.16 20.43 -3.69
C ASP A 150 -3.33 19.28 -4.27
N ALA A 151 -3.74 18.04 -3.99
CA ALA A 151 -3.07 16.85 -4.52
C ALA A 151 -3.14 16.79 -6.05
N ALA A 152 -4.31 17.06 -6.63
CA ALA A 152 -4.47 17.14 -8.08
C ALA A 152 -3.62 18.27 -8.69
N TYR A 153 -3.58 19.44 -8.04
CA TYR A 153 -2.74 20.55 -8.45
C TYR A 153 -1.25 20.21 -8.42
N ILE A 154 -0.78 19.53 -7.38
CA ILE A 154 0.60 19.05 -7.30
C ILE A 154 0.92 18.12 -8.46
N ILE A 155 0.06 17.12 -8.71
CA ILE A 155 0.28 16.12 -9.77
C ILE A 155 0.32 16.77 -11.15
N ASP A 156 -0.59 17.70 -11.44
CA ASP A 156 -0.62 18.43 -12.73
C ASP A 156 0.61 19.33 -12.95
N ASN A 157 1.31 19.69 -11.89
CA ASN A 157 2.47 20.57 -11.94
C ASN A 157 3.80 19.87 -11.61
N ILE A 158 3.85 18.53 -11.66
CA ILE A 158 5.11 17.79 -11.59
C ILE A 158 5.98 18.20 -12.78
N PRO A 159 7.21 18.72 -12.54
CA PRO A 159 8.10 19.11 -13.62
C PRO A 159 8.42 17.91 -14.54
N LYS A 160 8.65 18.20 -15.80
CA LYS A 160 8.97 17.16 -16.80
C LYS A 160 10.19 16.31 -16.42
N ASP A 161 11.15 16.93 -15.73
CA ASP A 161 12.37 16.25 -15.26
C ASP A 161 12.20 15.70 -13.81
N GLY A 162 11.02 15.89 -13.21
CA GLY A 162 10.68 15.50 -11.85
C GLY A 162 11.30 16.41 -10.77
N PHE A 163 11.07 16.02 -9.52
CA PHE A 163 11.70 16.64 -8.34
C PHE A 163 12.91 15.81 -7.90
N ASP A 164 13.97 16.47 -7.43
CA ASP A 164 15.18 15.81 -6.94
C ASP A 164 15.14 15.51 -5.43
N ASN A 165 14.42 16.33 -4.66
CA ASN A 165 14.37 16.28 -3.20
C ASN A 165 13.19 17.10 -2.65
N PHE A 166 12.98 17.00 -1.33
CA PHE A 166 11.90 17.70 -0.64
C PHE A 166 11.97 19.22 -0.75
N ASP A 167 13.17 19.82 -0.69
CA ASP A 167 13.34 21.26 -0.81
C ASP A 167 12.90 21.77 -2.18
N ASN A 168 13.24 21.05 -3.24
CA ASN A 168 12.82 21.37 -4.61
C ASN A 168 11.30 21.22 -4.75
N PHE A 169 10.73 20.12 -4.24
CA PHE A 169 9.30 19.86 -4.21
C PHE A 169 8.53 20.97 -3.45
N SER A 170 8.88 21.22 -2.18
CA SER A 170 8.16 22.18 -1.33
C SER A 170 8.26 23.64 -1.80
N ARG A 171 9.39 24.03 -2.41
CA ARG A 171 9.55 25.37 -2.99
C ARG A 171 8.71 25.60 -4.24
N THR A 172 8.31 24.54 -4.94
CA THR A 172 7.45 24.64 -6.12
C THR A 172 6.01 25.00 -5.72
N PHE A 173 5.60 24.65 -4.50
CA PHE A 173 4.26 24.87 -3.97
C PHE A 173 4.32 25.62 -2.61
N PRO A 174 4.79 26.87 -2.59
CA PRO A 174 5.04 27.60 -1.33
C PRO A 174 3.77 27.94 -0.56
N GLU A 175 2.61 27.85 -1.17
CA GLU A 175 1.29 28.08 -0.56
C GLU A 175 0.74 26.85 0.17
N LEU A 176 1.33 25.67 -0.03
CA LEU A 176 0.85 24.42 0.56
C LEU A 176 1.64 24.05 1.81
N ASP A 177 0.95 23.40 2.75
CA ASP A 177 1.54 22.94 4.01
C ASP A 177 1.88 21.45 3.95
N PHE A 178 3.16 21.16 3.93
CA PHE A 178 3.72 19.81 3.91
C PHE A 178 4.25 19.35 5.27
N GLU A 179 3.87 20.01 6.37
CA GLU A 179 4.36 19.66 7.71
C GLU A 179 3.84 18.29 8.16
N SER A 180 4.69 17.61 8.92
CA SER A 180 4.38 16.33 9.60
C SER A 180 3.73 15.26 8.72
N PRO A 181 4.34 14.87 7.61
CA PRO A 181 3.75 13.88 6.71
C PRO A 181 3.56 12.52 7.41
N ASN A 182 2.47 11.85 7.06
CA ASN A 182 2.13 10.50 7.52
C ASN A 182 2.92 9.41 6.80
N GLY A 183 3.67 9.75 5.75
CA GLY A 183 4.51 8.87 4.96
C GLY A 183 5.76 9.56 4.45
N ASN A 184 6.51 8.85 3.64
CA ASN A 184 7.73 9.34 3.00
C ASN A 184 7.45 9.67 1.53
N ILE A 185 8.11 10.72 1.05
CA ILE A 185 8.16 11.06 -0.36
C ILE A 185 9.53 10.63 -0.90
N ASP A 186 9.51 9.74 -1.87
CA ASP A 186 10.68 9.36 -2.66
C ASP A 186 10.68 10.13 -3.99
N TYR A 187 11.85 10.28 -4.56
CA TYR A 187 12.09 11.00 -5.82
C TYR A 187 12.65 10.06 -6.90
N LYS A 188 12.81 8.79 -6.57
CA LYS A 188 13.31 7.74 -7.45
C LYS A 188 12.60 6.44 -7.12
N SER A 189 12.26 5.68 -8.17
CA SER A 189 11.67 4.36 -8.03
C SER A 189 12.62 3.39 -7.34
N LYS A 190 12.11 2.70 -6.32
CA LYS A 190 12.79 1.62 -5.60
C LYS A 190 12.10 0.28 -5.81
N VAL A 191 10.84 0.30 -6.20
CA VAL A 191 10.02 -0.87 -6.49
C VAL A 191 9.55 -0.79 -7.92
N PHE A 192 9.66 -1.88 -8.64
CA PHE A 192 9.24 -1.98 -10.05
C PHE A 192 8.32 -3.16 -10.24
N ASN A 193 7.18 -2.91 -10.87
CA ASN A 193 6.30 -3.95 -11.40
C ASN A 193 6.73 -4.26 -12.83
N THR A 194 6.92 -5.53 -13.13
CA THR A 194 7.20 -5.99 -14.50
C THR A 194 6.15 -6.99 -14.93
N LYS A 195 5.71 -6.88 -16.17
CA LYS A 195 4.84 -7.87 -16.81
C LYS A 195 5.49 -8.31 -18.12
N ILE A 196 5.56 -9.63 -18.33
CA ILE A 196 6.08 -10.24 -19.55
C ILE A 196 5.01 -11.16 -20.10
N ASP A 197 4.52 -10.86 -21.29
CA ASP A 197 3.59 -11.69 -22.03
C ASP A 197 4.31 -12.34 -23.21
N ILE A 198 4.26 -13.67 -23.28
CA ILE A 198 4.86 -14.50 -24.33
C ILE A 198 3.72 -15.10 -25.17
N TYR A 199 3.81 -14.94 -26.46
CA TYR A 199 2.88 -15.49 -27.44
C TYR A 199 3.68 -16.32 -28.46
N HIS A 200 3.32 -17.59 -28.60
CA HIS A 200 3.94 -18.47 -29.59
C HIS A 200 2.89 -19.45 -30.11
N GLU A 201 2.48 -19.29 -31.36
CA GLU A 201 1.39 -20.09 -31.98
C GLU A 201 0.13 -20.10 -31.10
N ASP A 202 -0.29 -21.26 -30.61
CA ASP A 202 -1.44 -21.45 -29.74
C ASP A 202 -1.09 -21.34 -28.23
N PHE A 203 0.17 -21.03 -27.91
CA PHE A 203 0.64 -20.91 -26.51
C PHE A 203 0.71 -19.44 -26.10
N GLN A 204 0.11 -19.15 -24.95
CA GLN A 204 0.22 -17.86 -24.28
C GLN A 204 0.65 -18.07 -22.82
N SER A 205 1.63 -17.31 -22.37
CA SER A 205 2.05 -17.29 -20.98
C SER A 205 2.32 -15.85 -20.55
N SER A 206 1.98 -15.55 -19.31
CA SER A 206 2.25 -14.25 -18.69
C SER A 206 3.01 -14.47 -17.38
N SER A 207 3.96 -13.58 -17.09
CA SER A 207 4.57 -13.50 -15.77
C SER A 207 4.56 -12.06 -15.28
N GLN A 208 4.23 -11.88 -14.00
CA GLN A 208 4.33 -10.61 -13.31
C GLN A 208 5.36 -10.74 -12.21
N SER A 209 6.23 -9.73 -12.04
CA SER A 209 7.24 -9.75 -10.98
C SER A 209 7.32 -8.39 -10.32
N ILE A 210 7.55 -8.41 -9.00
CA ILE A 210 7.92 -7.24 -8.22
C ILE A 210 9.42 -7.29 -8.00
N ILE A 211 10.13 -6.26 -8.42
CA ILE A 211 11.58 -6.11 -8.29
C ILE A 211 11.84 -4.97 -7.33
N MET A 212 12.69 -5.18 -6.35
CA MET A 212 13.12 -4.14 -5.40
C MET A 212 14.60 -3.82 -5.55
N TYR A 213 14.91 -2.53 -5.36
CA TYR A 213 16.26 -2.01 -5.27
C TYR A 213 16.52 -1.47 -3.86
N GLU A 214 17.51 -2.01 -3.19
CA GLU A 214 18.04 -1.47 -1.95
C GLU A 214 19.35 -0.72 -2.21
N ASN A 215 19.38 0.58 -1.92
CA ASN A 215 20.55 1.46 -1.87
C ASN A 215 21.84 0.90 -2.51
N ASN A 216 22.02 1.12 -3.82
CA ASN A 216 23.20 0.73 -4.61
C ASN A 216 23.51 -0.79 -4.69
N LYS A 217 22.59 -1.66 -4.28
CA LYS A 217 22.68 -3.10 -4.52
C LYS A 217 21.99 -3.47 -5.84
N ASN A 218 22.29 -4.66 -6.34
CA ASN A 218 21.57 -5.21 -7.48
C ASN A 218 20.08 -5.38 -7.13
N GLY A 219 19.21 -5.11 -8.10
CA GLY A 219 17.79 -5.39 -7.95
C GLY A 219 17.53 -6.88 -7.72
N PHE A 220 16.56 -7.22 -6.89
CA PHE A 220 16.14 -8.59 -6.63
C PHE A 220 14.64 -8.74 -6.76
N ILE A 221 14.21 -9.93 -7.16
CA ILE A 221 12.79 -10.26 -7.32
C ILE A 221 12.26 -10.68 -5.96
N VAL A 222 11.25 -9.95 -5.46
CA VAL A 222 10.58 -10.24 -4.19
C VAL A 222 9.33 -11.09 -4.36
N ALA A 223 8.67 -10.99 -5.52
CA ALA A 223 7.51 -11.81 -5.85
C ALA A 223 7.47 -12.07 -7.35
N ARG A 224 6.98 -13.24 -7.74
CA ARG A 224 6.70 -13.57 -9.14
C ARG A 224 5.49 -14.47 -9.23
N ILE A 225 4.58 -14.12 -10.12
CA ILE A 225 3.37 -14.87 -10.43
C ILE A 225 3.44 -15.26 -11.90
N TYR A 226 3.11 -16.51 -12.20
CA TYR A 226 2.99 -17.04 -13.55
C TYR A 226 1.53 -17.38 -13.82
N ASN A 227 0.98 -16.80 -14.88
CA ASN A 227 -0.32 -17.18 -15.40
C ASN A 227 -0.08 -17.86 -16.74
N GLY A 228 -0.19 -19.19 -16.75
CA GLY A 228 -0.18 -20.00 -17.97
C GLY A 228 -1.59 -20.54 -18.21
N ILE A 229 -2.01 -20.57 -19.47
CA ILE A 229 -3.20 -21.27 -19.94
C ILE A 229 -2.75 -22.58 -20.54
#